data_e20422e17b1a11e978d493ef7014f62e
#
_entry.id   e20422e17b1a11e978d493ef7014f62e
#
_cell.length_a   1.000
_cell.length_b   1.000
_cell.length_c   1.000
_cell.angle_alpha   90.00
_cell.angle_beta   90.00
_cell.angle_gamma   90.00
#
_symmetry.space_group_name_H-M   'P 1'
#
loop_
_entity.id
_entity.type
_entity.pdbx_description
1 polymer ?
#
loop_
_entity_poly.entity_id
_entity_poly.type
_entity_poly.pdbx_seq_one_letter_code
_entity_poly.pdbx_strand_id
1 'polypeptide(L)'
;MKYRHAFHAGNFADVHKHVVLLALLRALQRKEKGCFFLDTHAGRGRYALDRGDALASSESRFGAARLLTALRDAEARRLATPELVDYATVIEAWRRSAGAPHDYPGSPLIAAHVLRAQDHGVAVEAQPAEFEALRKALG
;
A
#
# COMPACT_ATOMS: atom_id res chain seq x y z
N MET A 1 20.15 -10.29 12.85
CA MET A 1 19.85 -9.71 11.52
C MET A 1 18.71 -8.74 11.68
N LYS A 2 18.89 -7.48 11.30
CA LYS A 2 17.86 -6.46 11.49
C LYS A 2 16.84 -6.59 10.35
N TYR A 3 15.58 -6.88 10.64
CA TYR A 3 14.51 -6.93 9.64
C TYR A 3 14.40 -5.60 8.91
N ARG A 4 14.41 -5.62 7.58
CA ARG A 4 14.21 -4.45 6.73
C ARG A 4 13.04 -4.71 5.80
N HIS A 5 11.91 -4.10 6.08
CA HIS A 5 10.70 -4.29 5.26
C HIS A 5 10.92 -3.90 3.78
N ALA A 6 11.84 -2.98 3.51
CA ALA A 6 12.18 -2.56 2.15
C ALA A 6 12.59 -3.72 1.22
N PHE A 7 13.18 -4.81 1.74
CA PHE A 7 13.48 -6.02 0.98
C PHE A 7 12.22 -6.78 0.54
N HIS A 8 11.15 -6.70 1.32
CA HIS A 8 9.93 -7.49 1.15
C HIS A 8 8.78 -6.65 0.57
N ALA A 9 9.02 -5.35 0.35
CA ALA A 9 7.99 -4.42 -0.09
C ALA A 9 7.35 -4.86 -1.41
N GLY A 10 6.03 -4.95 -1.43
CA GLY A 10 5.25 -5.36 -2.58
C GLY A 10 5.30 -6.86 -2.89
N ASN A 11 5.81 -7.70 -1.99
CA ASN A 11 5.72 -9.16 -2.15
C ASN A 11 4.26 -9.64 -2.01
N PHE A 12 4.02 -10.96 -2.20
CA PHE A 12 2.66 -11.53 -2.12
C PHE A 12 2.02 -11.33 -0.74
N ALA A 13 2.80 -11.33 0.34
CA ALA A 13 2.27 -11.11 1.68
C ALA A 13 1.80 -9.67 1.88
N ASP A 14 2.51 -8.69 1.31
CA ASP A 14 2.07 -7.30 1.29
C ASP A 14 0.79 -7.13 0.46
N VAL A 15 0.71 -7.77 -0.70
CA VAL A 15 -0.52 -7.76 -1.50
C VAL A 15 -1.69 -8.28 -0.67
N HIS A 16 -1.54 -9.44 -0.04
CA HIS A 16 -2.58 -10.04 0.79
C HIS A 16 -3.01 -9.11 1.95
N LYS A 17 -2.05 -8.60 2.72
CA LYS A 17 -2.33 -7.66 3.82
C LYS A 17 -3.09 -6.41 3.35
N HIS A 18 -2.66 -5.83 2.24
CA HIS A 18 -3.23 -4.58 1.75
C HIS A 18 -4.59 -4.76 1.08
N VAL A 19 -4.84 -5.90 0.43
CA VAL A 19 -6.19 -6.27 -0.03
C VAL A 19 -7.14 -6.38 1.15
N VAL A 20 -6.74 -7.08 2.22
CA VAL A 20 -7.55 -7.21 3.45
C VAL A 20 -7.75 -5.85 4.12
N LEU A 21 -6.70 -5.02 4.23
CA LEU A 21 -6.80 -3.66 4.78
C LEU A 21 -7.85 -2.83 4.04
N LEU A 22 -7.79 -2.82 2.71
CA LEU A 22 -8.76 -2.07 1.89
C LEU A 22 -10.18 -2.60 2.06
N ALA A 23 -10.36 -3.92 2.04
CA ALA A 23 -11.68 -4.53 2.26
C ALA A 23 -12.29 -4.13 3.61
N LEU A 24 -11.47 -4.10 4.67
CA LEU A 24 -11.90 -3.66 6.00
C LEU A 24 -12.24 -2.18 6.03
N LEU A 25 -11.39 -1.32 5.46
CA LEU A 25 -11.68 0.12 5.38
C LEU A 25 -12.96 0.38 4.59
N ARG A 26 -13.15 -0.26 3.44
CA ARG A 26 -14.39 -0.13 2.64
C ARG A 26 -15.61 -0.59 3.41
N ALA A 27 -15.51 -1.68 4.17
CA ALA A 27 -16.63 -2.16 5.01
C ALA A 27 -16.99 -1.15 6.12
N LEU A 28 -16.00 -0.56 6.78
CA LEU A 28 -16.23 0.49 7.79
C LEU A 28 -16.81 1.76 7.18
N GLN A 29 -16.34 2.12 5.99
CA GLN A 29 -16.79 3.30 5.25
C GLN A 29 -18.23 3.23 4.68
N ARG A 30 -18.88 2.07 4.76
CA ARG A 30 -20.32 1.96 4.46
C ARG A 30 -21.20 2.76 5.43
N LYS A 31 -20.68 3.05 6.62
CA LYS A 31 -21.36 3.90 7.61
C LYS A 31 -20.94 5.36 7.41
N GLU A 32 -21.86 6.28 7.64
CA GLU A 32 -21.58 7.72 7.58
C GLU A 32 -20.62 8.17 8.71
N LYS A 33 -20.72 7.52 9.87
CA LYS A 33 -19.82 7.79 11.00
C LYS A 33 -18.37 7.54 10.58
N GLY A 34 -17.48 8.47 10.93
CA GLY A 34 -16.03 8.34 10.71
C GLY A 34 -15.44 7.13 11.43
N CYS A 35 -14.41 6.54 10.86
CA CYS A 35 -13.61 5.48 11.48
C CYS A 35 -12.26 6.01 11.93
N PHE A 36 -11.63 5.28 12.85
CA PHE A 36 -10.27 5.54 13.31
C PHE A 36 -9.36 4.39 12.86
N PHE A 37 -8.30 4.75 12.12
CA PHE A 37 -7.28 3.82 11.66
C PHE A 37 -6.00 4.03 12.47
N LEU A 38 -5.45 2.96 13.04
CA LEU A 38 -4.18 2.97 13.75
C LEU A 38 -3.23 1.93 13.14
N ASP A 39 -2.12 2.41 12.59
CA ASP A 39 -1.01 1.57 12.15
C ASP A 39 0.13 1.64 13.17
N THR A 40 0.33 0.57 13.93
CA THR A 40 1.34 0.51 15.00
C THR A 40 2.75 0.18 14.50
N HIS A 41 2.89 -0.23 13.23
CA HIS A 41 4.16 -0.61 12.60
C HIS A 41 4.19 -0.09 11.16
N ALA A 42 4.11 1.23 11.03
CA ALA A 42 3.83 1.90 9.76
C ALA A 42 4.96 1.81 8.72
N GLY A 43 6.19 1.58 9.15
CA GLY A 43 7.35 1.60 8.26
C GLY A 43 7.58 2.97 7.65
N ARG A 44 8.34 3.01 6.56
CA ARG A 44 8.65 4.27 5.84
C ARG A 44 7.54 4.80 4.95
N GLY A 45 6.45 4.07 4.81
CA GLY A 45 5.31 4.43 3.99
C GLY A 45 5.51 4.25 2.48
N ARG A 46 6.62 4.69 1.90
CA ARG A 46 6.89 4.66 0.45
C ARG A 46 8.11 3.80 0.13
N TYR A 47 7.97 2.89 -0.83
CA TYR A 47 9.01 1.94 -1.24
C TYR A 47 9.24 2.03 -2.75
N ALA A 48 10.49 2.36 -3.15
CA ALA A 48 10.89 2.35 -4.55
C ALA A 48 11.19 0.89 -4.98
N LEU A 49 10.40 0.33 -5.89
CA LEU A 49 10.54 -1.06 -6.32
C LEU A 49 11.60 -1.25 -7.42
N ASP A 50 12.02 -0.17 -8.06
CA ASP A 50 12.99 -0.17 -9.16
C ASP A 50 14.44 0.07 -8.71
N ARG A 51 14.68 0.22 -7.42
CA ARG A 51 16.02 0.51 -6.86
C ARG A 51 16.17 0.04 -5.42
N GLY A 52 17.41 0.01 -4.96
CA GLY A 52 17.73 -0.33 -3.57
C GLY A 52 17.36 -1.76 -3.18
N ASP A 53 16.95 -1.92 -1.93
CA ASP A 53 16.68 -3.22 -1.32
C ASP A 53 15.54 -4.00 -2.03
N ALA A 54 14.49 -3.33 -2.47
CA ALA A 54 13.36 -3.97 -3.15
C ALA A 54 13.75 -4.54 -4.54
N LEU A 55 14.62 -3.83 -5.27
CA LEU A 55 15.13 -4.34 -6.55
C LEU A 55 16.06 -5.54 -6.31
N ALA A 56 16.90 -5.49 -5.27
CA ALA A 56 17.84 -6.56 -4.94
C ALA A 56 17.13 -7.87 -4.57
N SER A 57 16.01 -7.80 -3.83
CA SER A 57 15.20 -8.97 -3.45
C SER A 57 14.38 -9.54 -4.62
N SER A 58 13.98 -8.69 -5.55
CA SER A 58 13.04 -9.02 -6.65
C SER A 58 11.69 -9.60 -6.22
N GLU A 59 11.35 -9.59 -4.93
CA GLU A 59 10.12 -10.20 -4.40
C GLU A 59 8.85 -9.54 -4.92
N SER A 60 8.89 -8.23 -5.19
CA SER A 60 7.77 -7.49 -5.77
C SER A 60 7.34 -8.01 -7.15
N ARG A 61 8.28 -8.64 -7.89
CA ARG A 61 8.00 -9.24 -9.21
C ARG A 61 7.00 -10.39 -9.12
N PHE A 62 6.96 -11.09 -7.98
CA PHE A 62 6.02 -12.19 -7.73
C PHE A 62 4.80 -11.76 -6.91
N GLY A 63 4.73 -10.50 -6.52
CA GLY A 63 3.65 -9.89 -5.75
C GLY A 63 2.93 -8.78 -6.54
N ALA A 64 3.03 -7.56 -6.03
CA ALA A 64 2.30 -6.40 -6.54
C ALA A 64 2.57 -6.11 -8.02
N ALA A 65 3.83 -6.19 -8.47
CA ALA A 65 4.17 -5.91 -9.87
C ALA A 65 3.48 -6.89 -10.83
N ARG A 66 3.48 -8.19 -10.49
CA ARG A 66 2.81 -9.23 -11.29
C ARG A 66 1.30 -9.03 -11.32
N LEU A 67 0.69 -8.80 -10.16
CA LEU A 67 -0.75 -8.59 -10.05
C LEU A 67 -1.20 -7.35 -10.83
N LEU A 68 -0.54 -6.22 -10.64
CA LEU A 68 -0.87 -4.97 -11.33
C LEU A 68 -0.70 -5.10 -12.85
N THR A 69 0.32 -5.84 -13.31
CA THR A 69 0.51 -6.12 -14.75
C THR A 69 -0.60 -7.00 -15.29
N ALA A 70 -0.95 -8.09 -14.59
CA ALA A 70 -2.03 -8.98 -14.99
C ALA A 70 -3.38 -8.25 -15.07
N LEU A 71 -3.69 -7.39 -14.13
CA LEU A 71 -4.95 -6.65 -14.08
C LEU A 71 -5.05 -5.46 -15.07
N ARG A 72 -4.02 -5.24 -15.91
CA ARG A 72 -4.12 -4.36 -17.09
C ARG A 72 -4.89 -5.02 -18.22
N ASP A 73 -4.87 -6.34 -18.28
CA ASP A 73 -5.69 -7.09 -19.21
C ASP A 73 -7.18 -7.03 -18.78
N ALA A 74 -8.06 -6.68 -19.73
CA ALA A 74 -9.47 -6.46 -19.43
C ALA A 74 -10.19 -7.74 -19.00
N GLU A 75 -9.83 -8.89 -19.58
CA GLU A 75 -10.43 -10.17 -19.22
C GLU A 75 -9.98 -10.65 -17.85
N ALA A 76 -8.67 -10.58 -17.58
CA ALA A 76 -8.13 -10.90 -16.26
C ALA A 76 -8.77 -10.01 -15.17
N ARG A 77 -8.95 -8.72 -15.46
CA ARG A 77 -9.62 -7.78 -14.55
C ARG A 77 -11.10 -8.14 -14.31
N ARG A 78 -11.82 -8.59 -15.36
CA ARG A 78 -13.21 -9.03 -15.25
C ARG A 78 -13.36 -10.31 -14.43
N LEU A 79 -12.40 -11.20 -14.47
CA LEU A 79 -12.39 -12.47 -13.74
C LEU A 79 -11.86 -12.33 -12.30
N ALA A 80 -11.18 -11.23 -11.98
CA ALA A 80 -10.65 -10.97 -10.64
C ALA A 80 -11.77 -10.64 -9.66
N THR A 81 -11.52 -10.90 -8.36
CA THR A 81 -12.45 -10.48 -7.30
C THR A 81 -12.51 -8.96 -7.18
N PRO A 82 -13.65 -8.40 -6.74
CA PRO A 82 -13.80 -6.96 -6.54
C PRO A 82 -12.70 -6.36 -5.64
N GLU A 83 -12.25 -7.09 -4.62
CA GLU A 83 -11.22 -6.65 -3.69
C GLU A 83 -9.84 -6.51 -4.37
N LEU A 84 -9.49 -7.43 -5.28
CA LEU A 84 -8.26 -7.34 -6.07
C LEU A 84 -8.32 -6.18 -7.06
N VAL A 85 -9.47 -5.94 -7.66
CA VAL A 85 -9.69 -4.81 -8.57
C VAL A 85 -9.61 -3.48 -7.82
N ASP A 86 -10.23 -3.37 -6.63
CA ASP A 86 -10.13 -2.16 -5.78
C ASP A 86 -8.68 -1.91 -5.36
N TYR A 87 -7.97 -2.94 -4.90
CA TYR A 87 -6.56 -2.83 -4.55
C TYR A 87 -5.72 -2.29 -5.72
N ALA A 88 -5.83 -2.88 -6.90
CA ALA A 88 -5.08 -2.43 -8.07
C ALA A 88 -5.42 -0.97 -8.43
N THR A 89 -6.71 -0.61 -8.36
CA THR A 89 -7.20 0.74 -8.65
C THR A 89 -6.63 1.76 -7.66
N VAL A 90 -6.59 1.44 -6.37
CA VAL A 90 -6.04 2.30 -5.32
C VAL A 90 -4.53 2.49 -5.51
N ILE A 91 -3.77 1.41 -5.74
CA ILE A 91 -2.31 1.51 -5.95
C ILE A 91 -1.99 2.36 -7.19
N GLU A 92 -2.70 2.14 -8.29
CA GLU A 92 -2.49 2.92 -9.51
C GLU A 92 -2.90 4.39 -9.36
N ALA A 93 -3.99 4.67 -8.64
CA ALA A 93 -4.42 6.04 -8.34
C ALA A 93 -3.40 6.76 -7.46
N TRP A 94 -2.91 6.11 -6.42
CA TRP A 94 -1.86 6.66 -5.56
C TRP A 94 -0.58 6.95 -6.37
N ARG A 95 -0.13 6.03 -7.21
CA ARG A 95 1.05 6.22 -8.08
C ARG A 95 0.91 7.46 -8.97
N ARG A 96 -0.26 7.67 -9.55
CA ARG A 96 -0.53 8.85 -10.38
C ARG A 96 -0.49 10.14 -9.56
N SER A 97 -1.15 10.17 -8.40
CA SER A 97 -1.18 11.36 -7.55
C SER A 97 0.19 11.72 -6.97
N ALA A 98 0.99 10.71 -6.65
CA ALA A 98 2.33 10.89 -6.10
C ALA A 98 3.42 11.13 -7.18
N GLY A 99 3.10 11.05 -8.46
CA GLY A 99 4.09 11.12 -9.55
C GLY A 99 5.16 10.01 -9.46
N ALA A 100 4.81 8.83 -8.98
CA ALA A 100 5.72 7.77 -8.59
C ALA A 100 5.35 6.41 -9.21
N PRO A 101 5.50 6.23 -10.52
CA PRO A 101 4.98 5.08 -11.26
C PRO A 101 5.59 3.73 -10.86
N HIS A 102 6.79 3.76 -10.28
CA HIS A 102 7.53 2.56 -9.88
C HIS A 102 7.55 2.31 -8.36
N ASP A 103 6.92 3.19 -7.60
CA ASP A 103 6.90 3.09 -6.15
C ASP A 103 5.69 2.29 -5.64
N TYR A 104 5.80 1.80 -4.43
CA TYR A 104 4.77 1.04 -3.76
C TYR A 104 4.38 1.71 -2.44
N PRO A 105 3.09 2.00 -2.22
CA PRO A 105 2.63 2.54 -0.94
C PRO A 105 2.50 1.43 0.09
N GLY A 106 3.04 1.65 1.28
CA GLY A 106 2.74 0.84 2.45
C GLY A 106 1.36 1.16 3.04
N SER A 107 0.99 0.40 4.07
CA SER A 107 -0.31 0.55 4.75
C SER A 107 -0.69 1.99 5.11
N PRO A 108 0.21 2.85 5.66
CA PRO A 108 -0.19 4.20 6.04
C PRO A 108 -0.54 5.07 4.83
N LEU A 109 0.15 4.92 3.71
CA LEU A 109 -0.15 5.69 2.50
C LEU A 109 -1.39 5.16 1.77
N ILE A 110 -1.62 3.84 1.78
CA ILE A 110 -2.85 3.24 1.27
C ILE A 110 -4.05 3.76 2.08
N ALA A 111 -3.94 3.72 3.41
CA ALA A 111 -4.99 4.23 4.28
C ALA A 111 -5.23 5.73 4.06
N ALA A 112 -4.18 6.55 4.07
CA ALA A 112 -4.28 7.99 3.84
C ALA A 112 -4.96 8.32 2.49
N HIS A 113 -4.71 7.51 1.45
CA HIS A 113 -5.30 7.71 0.14
C HIS A 113 -6.81 7.43 0.09
N VAL A 114 -7.34 6.58 0.95
CA VAL A 114 -8.75 6.16 0.93
C VAL A 114 -9.57 6.66 2.12
N LEU A 115 -8.95 7.18 3.17
CA LEU A 115 -9.66 7.79 4.30
C LEU A 115 -10.43 9.03 3.84
N ARG A 116 -11.66 9.17 4.36
CA ARG A 116 -12.56 10.29 4.09
C ARG A 116 -12.29 11.45 5.06
N ALA A 117 -12.83 12.61 4.80
CA ALA A 117 -12.65 13.80 5.66
C ALA A 117 -13.07 13.58 7.14
N GLN A 118 -14.07 12.72 7.38
CA GLN A 118 -14.53 12.36 8.73
C GLN A 118 -13.75 11.21 9.37
N ASP A 119 -12.86 10.53 8.61
CA ASP A 119 -12.05 9.43 9.12
C ASP A 119 -10.73 10.00 9.69
N HIS A 120 -10.17 9.32 10.68
CA HIS A 120 -8.90 9.70 11.29
C HIS A 120 -7.90 8.57 11.21
N GLY A 121 -6.63 8.90 10.93
CA GLY A 121 -5.54 7.93 10.88
C GLY A 121 -4.36 8.35 11.76
N VAL A 122 -3.77 7.37 12.41
CA VAL A 122 -2.49 7.52 13.14
C VAL A 122 -1.54 6.43 12.67
N ALA A 123 -0.33 6.83 12.32
CA ALA A 123 0.76 5.95 11.95
C ALA A 123 1.90 6.06 12.95
N VAL A 124 2.32 4.94 13.53
CA VAL A 124 3.39 4.87 14.53
C VAL A 124 4.57 4.11 13.94
N GLU A 125 5.76 4.69 14.05
CA GLU A 125 7.02 4.06 13.65
C GLU A 125 8.10 4.34 14.70
N ALA A 126 8.70 3.30 15.21
CA ALA A 126 9.68 3.39 16.30
C ALA A 126 11.12 3.66 15.82
N GLN A 127 11.43 3.33 14.55
CA GLN A 127 12.78 3.54 14.01
C GLN A 127 12.93 4.95 13.45
N PRO A 128 13.86 5.77 13.96
CA PRO A 128 13.96 7.18 13.58
C PRO A 128 14.11 7.42 12.08
N ALA A 129 14.92 6.63 11.39
CA ALA A 129 15.13 6.76 9.94
C ALA A 129 13.87 6.43 9.13
N GLU A 130 13.12 5.40 9.54
CA GLU A 130 11.86 5.00 8.91
C GLU A 130 10.76 6.03 9.21
N PHE A 131 10.71 6.54 10.45
CA PHE A 131 9.80 7.61 10.87
C PHE A 131 10.00 8.89 10.05
N GLU A 132 11.25 9.33 9.85
CA GLU A 132 11.53 10.51 9.02
C GLU A 132 11.14 10.31 7.56
N ALA A 133 11.33 9.11 7.03
CA ALA A 133 10.88 8.76 5.69
C ALA A 133 9.33 8.77 5.59
N LEU A 134 8.65 8.19 6.59
CA LEU A 134 7.20 8.18 6.70
C LEU A 134 6.62 9.59 6.77
N ARG A 135 7.19 10.44 7.63
CA ARG A 135 6.78 11.84 7.78
C ARG A 135 6.86 12.60 6.45
N LYS A 136 7.95 12.38 5.68
CA LYS A 136 8.11 12.98 4.34
C LYS A 136 7.12 12.41 3.31
N ALA A 137 6.72 11.16 3.47
CA ALA A 137 5.82 10.50 2.53
C ALA A 137 4.35 10.87 2.76
N LEU A 138 3.99 11.24 3.98
CA LEU A 138 2.63 11.69 4.34
C LEU A 138 2.40 13.19 4.08
N GLY A 139 3.48 13.99 4.02
CA GLY A 139 3.43 15.44 3.75
C GLY A 139 3.52 16.27 5.02
#